data_7406f3b706ea29c84a932e6f6cefd6c2
#
_entry.id   7406f3b706ea29c84a932e6f6cefd6c2
#
_cell.length_a   1.000
_cell.length_b   1.000
_cell.length_c   1.000
_cell.angle_alpha   90.00
_cell.angle_beta   90.00
_cell.angle_gamma   90.00
#
_symmetry.space_group_name_H-M   'P 1'
#
loop_
_entity.id
_entity.type
_entity.pdbx_description
1 polymer ?
#
loop_
_entity_poly.entity_id
_entity_poly.type
_entity_poly.pdbx_seq_one_letter_code
_entity_poly.pdbx_strand_id
1 'polypeptide(L)'
;VLILFCIYNTIPAQAQQFKLNQGIAITQFNYQNEQGQKIQGLKSGSGLAISLAFHKASLVDSAKYKLDQTPFAIYLGQNPTVAKLLSLINYDLGLQFTQLNAVGDIQNNAFSYQTDYIGLHGKLGVRIPLPWKFSLNLQGIASVNKIVHGNQLLINRYVDLTEDAQFAQIKIMAGYGAEFEKRFSDKLVGIFSYQQTQTLNSNPVGQSTLHFKPTMFSVGIRLLN
;
A
#
# COMPACT_ATOMS: atom_id res chain seq x y z
N VAL A 1 -14.71 1.80 -17.28
CA VAL A 1 -14.34 0.90 -18.39
C VAL A 1 -13.40 1.61 -19.36
N LEU A 2 -13.63 2.87 -19.77
CA LEU A 2 -12.77 3.61 -20.72
C LEU A 2 -11.36 3.88 -20.18
N ILE A 3 -11.22 4.16 -18.88
CA ILE A 3 -9.92 4.44 -18.23
C ILE A 3 -9.05 3.17 -18.18
N LEU A 4 -9.63 1.99 -17.93
CA LEU A 4 -8.89 0.73 -17.96
C LEU A 4 -8.41 0.36 -19.38
N PHE A 5 -9.19 0.66 -20.41
CA PHE A 5 -8.83 0.38 -21.80
C PHE A 5 -7.68 1.26 -22.30
N CYS A 6 -7.62 2.52 -21.85
CA CYS A 6 -6.49 3.42 -22.17
C CYS A 6 -5.20 2.97 -21.49
N ILE A 7 -5.26 2.37 -20.29
CA ILE A 7 -4.08 1.88 -19.59
C ILE A 7 -3.47 0.67 -20.30
N TYR A 8 -4.30 -0.22 -20.89
CA TYR A 8 -3.81 -1.45 -21.52
C TYR A 8 -3.04 -1.22 -22.82
N ASN A 9 -3.38 -0.18 -23.58
CA ASN A 9 -2.76 0.09 -24.90
C ASN A 9 -1.50 0.97 -24.86
N THR A 10 -1.10 1.47 -23.69
CA THR A 10 0.04 2.40 -23.58
C THR A 10 1.23 1.86 -22.79
N ILE A 11 1.30 0.56 -22.50
CA ILE A 11 2.42 -0.02 -21.76
C ILE A 11 3.47 -0.54 -22.75
N PRO A 12 4.44 0.27 -23.17
CA PRO A 12 5.62 -0.29 -23.79
C PRO A 12 6.44 -0.97 -22.70
N ALA A 13 6.86 -2.19 -22.95
CA ALA A 13 7.62 -3.04 -22.03
C ALA A 13 8.91 -2.39 -21.46
N GLN A 14 9.39 -1.30 -22.09
CA GLN A 14 10.63 -0.62 -21.75
C GLN A 14 10.57 0.38 -20.58
N ALA A 15 9.39 0.65 -19.99
CA ALA A 15 9.25 1.65 -18.91
C ALA A 15 8.86 1.06 -17.55
N GLN A 16 8.78 -0.26 -17.43
CA GLN A 16 8.41 -0.93 -16.19
C GLN A 16 9.65 -1.14 -15.32
N GLN A 17 9.61 -0.61 -14.11
CA GLN A 17 10.69 -0.74 -13.14
C GLN A 17 10.20 -1.63 -12.00
N PHE A 18 11.07 -2.51 -11.52
CA PHE A 18 10.78 -3.33 -10.36
C PHE A 18 11.15 -2.61 -9.08
N LYS A 19 10.25 -2.68 -8.10
CA LYS A 19 10.41 -2.08 -6.80
C LYS A 19 10.17 -3.13 -5.72
N LEU A 20 11.15 -3.30 -4.83
CA LEU A 20 11.08 -4.18 -3.67
C LEU A 20 11.23 -3.34 -2.42
N ASN A 21 10.31 -3.47 -1.46
CA ASN A 21 10.41 -2.84 -0.15
C ASN A 21 10.25 -3.90 0.94
N GLN A 22 10.97 -3.69 2.05
CA GLN A 22 10.87 -4.47 3.27
C GLN A 22 10.90 -3.54 4.48
N GLY A 23 10.10 -3.83 5.50
CA GLY A 23 10.03 -2.99 6.68
C GLY A 23 9.16 -3.58 7.79
N ILE A 24 8.74 -2.71 8.68
CA ILE A 24 7.90 -3.00 9.84
C ILE A 24 6.53 -2.35 9.69
N ALA A 25 5.48 -3.09 10.05
CA ALA A 25 4.13 -2.59 10.24
C ALA A 25 3.83 -2.51 11.74
N ILE A 26 3.43 -1.34 12.22
CA ILE A 26 2.91 -1.13 13.58
C ILE A 26 1.41 -0.99 13.44
N THR A 27 0.65 -1.94 13.96
CA THR A 27 -0.79 -2.03 13.71
C THR A 27 -1.60 -1.70 14.95
N GLN A 28 -2.56 -0.79 14.81
CA GLN A 28 -3.61 -0.57 15.80
C GLN A 28 -4.84 -1.38 15.38
N PHE A 29 -5.37 -2.17 16.32
CA PHE A 29 -6.65 -2.87 16.17
C PHE A 29 -7.74 -2.04 16.84
N ASN A 30 -8.75 -1.67 16.05
CA ASN A 30 -9.98 -1.07 16.56
C ASN A 30 -11.09 -2.12 16.47
N TYR A 31 -11.29 -2.83 17.56
CA TYR A 31 -12.31 -3.84 17.66
C TYR A 31 -13.53 -3.30 18.40
N GLN A 32 -14.72 -3.55 17.86
CA GLN A 32 -16.00 -3.26 18.50
C GLN A 32 -16.85 -4.55 18.51
N ASN A 33 -17.45 -4.85 19.66
CA ASN A 33 -18.37 -5.98 19.77
C ASN A 33 -19.73 -5.68 19.07
N GLU A 34 -20.65 -6.62 19.07
CA GLU A 34 -21.98 -6.51 18.47
C GLU A 34 -22.81 -5.33 19.02
N GLN A 35 -22.53 -4.92 20.27
CA GLN A 35 -23.15 -3.79 20.94
C GLN A 35 -22.46 -2.44 20.64
N GLY A 36 -21.43 -2.44 19.77
CA GLY A 36 -20.68 -1.23 19.43
C GLY A 36 -19.66 -0.79 20.49
N GLN A 37 -19.45 -1.59 21.54
CA GLN A 37 -18.48 -1.28 22.61
C GLN A 37 -17.06 -1.62 22.14
N LYS A 38 -16.15 -0.69 22.34
CA LYS A 38 -14.73 -0.93 22.04
C LYS A 38 -14.10 -1.82 23.09
N ILE A 39 -13.33 -2.82 22.65
CA ILE A 39 -12.49 -3.59 23.57
C ILE A 39 -11.35 -2.71 24.04
N GLN A 40 -11.30 -2.47 25.33
CA GLN A 40 -10.20 -1.78 26.01
C GLN A 40 -9.02 -2.74 26.18
N GLY A 41 -7.80 -2.21 26.25
CA GLY A 41 -6.60 -2.99 26.53
C GLY A 41 -5.87 -3.55 25.29
N LEU A 42 -6.40 -3.38 24.07
CA LEU A 42 -5.65 -3.68 22.85
C LEU A 42 -4.57 -2.62 22.59
N LYS A 43 -3.32 -3.07 22.55
CA LYS A 43 -2.13 -2.27 22.23
C LYS A 43 -1.64 -2.63 20.83
N SER A 44 -0.96 -1.69 20.20
CA SER A 44 -0.36 -1.91 18.88
C SER A 44 0.68 -3.02 18.95
N GLY A 45 0.63 -3.92 17.99
CA GLY A 45 1.66 -4.91 17.74
C GLY A 45 2.53 -4.52 16.53
N SER A 46 3.71 -5.09 16.44
CA SER A 46 4.61 -4.94 15.30
C SER A 46 4.68 -6.22 14.48
N GLY A 47 4.85 -6.09 13.18
CA GLY A 47 4.98 -7.20 12.25
C GLY A 47 5.85 -6.84 11.05
N LEU A 48 6.14 -7.82 10.21
CA LEU A 48 6.88 -7.66 8.98
C LEU A 48 5.97 -7.12 7.87
N ALA A 49 6.51 -6.24 7.01
CA ALA A 49 5.87 -5.81 5.78
C ALA A 49 6.85 -5.97 4.61
N ILE A 50 6.41 -6.65 3.55
CA ILE A 50 7.18 -6.82 2.31
C ILE A 50 6.27 -6.47 1.14
N SER A 51 6.80 -5.75 0.15
CA SER A 51 6.06 -5.49 -1.08
C SER A 51 6.95 -5.59 -2.31
N LEU A 52 6.39 -6.17 -3.37
CA LEU A 52 6.98 -6.23 -4.70
C LEU A 52 6.02 -5.56 -5.68
N ALA A 53 6.48 -4.56 -6.43
CA ALA A 53 5.64 -3.81 -7.34
C ALA A 53 6.32 -3.50 -8.67
N PHE A 54 5.49 -3.33 -9.68
CA PHE A 54 5.84 -2.63 -10.89
C PHE A 54 5.63 -1.13 -10.67
N HIS A 55 6.65 -0.35 -10.95
CA HIS A 55 6.62 1.09 -10.86
C HIS A 55 6.66 1.71 -12.26
N LYS A 56 5.80 2.70 -12.48
CA LYS A 56 5.88 3.57 -13.64
C LYS A 56 6.13 5.01 -13.19
N ALA A 57 7.26 5.54 -13.60
CA ALA A 57 7.77 6.85 -13.13
C ALA A 57 6.98 8.05 -13.62
N SER A 58 6.15 7.90 -14.66
CA SER A 58 5.35 8.98 -15.25
C SER A 58 4.15 8.41 -15.99
N LEU A 59 2.98 9.03 -15.84
CA LEU A 59 1.80 8.68 -16.64
C LEU A 59 1.98 9.06 -18.11
N VAL A 60 2.77 10.10 -18.39
CA VAL A 60 3.02 10.63 -19.74
C VAL A 60 4.52 10.62 -20.01
N ASP A 61 4.92 9.87 -21.02
CA ASP A 61 6.29 9.89 -21.52
C ASP A 61 6.44 11.08 -22.48
N SER A 62 7.20 12.10 -22.06
CA SER A 62 7.40 13.33 -22.82
C SER A 62 8.01 13.11 -24.21
N ALA A 63 8.74 12.02 -24.41
CA ALA A 63 9.31 11.69 -25.71
C ALA A 63 8.26 11.09 -26.67
N LYS A 64 7.29 10.34 -26.14
CA LYS A 64 6.29 9.63 -26.94
C LYS A 64 5.12 10.48 -27.38
N TYR A 65 4.56 11.35 -26.49
CA TYR A 65 3.40 12.13 -26.89
C TYR A 65 3.72 13.14 -28.03
N LYS A 66 4.99 13.51 -28.20
CA LYS A 66 5.42 14.36 -29.32
C LYS A 66 5.42 13.65 -30.68
N LEU A 67 5.48 12.31 -30.67
CA LEU A 67 5.53 11.47 -31.87
C LEU A 67 4.19 10.79 -32.18
N ASP A 68 3.28 10.77 -31.20
CA ASP A 68 1.98 10.10 -31.32
C ASP A 68 0.94 11.10 -31.84
N GLN A 69 0.14 10.68 -32.84
CA GLN A 69 -0.93 11.48 -33.44
C GLN A 69 -2.31 11.21 -32.81
N THR A 70 -2.35 10.59 -31.63
CA THR A 70 -3.63 10.38 -30.93
C THR A 70 -4.22 11.73 -30.48
N PRO A 71 -5.56 11.87 -30.38
CA PRO A 71 -6.22 13.08 -29.90
C PRO A 71 -5.68 13.54 -28.52
N PHE A 72 -5.32 12.60 -27.66
CA PHE A 72 -4.74 12.88 -26.34
C PHE A 72 -3.32 13.47 -26.45
N ALA A 73 -2.48 12.92 -27.33
CA ALA A 73 -1.12 13.43 -27.56
C ALA A 73 -1.15 14.84 -28.17
N ILE A 74 -2.07 15.10 -29.11
CA ILE A 74 -2.29 16.43 -29.67
C ILE A 74 -2.71 17.42 -28.59
N TYR A 75 -3.67 17.04 -27.73
CA TYR A 75 -4.09 17.88 -26.60
C TYR A 75 -2.94 18.21 -25.66
N LEU A 76 -2.09 17.24 -25.30
CA LEU A 76 -0.92 17.47 -24.45
C LEU A 76 0.12 18.37 -25.12
N GLY A 77 0.30 18.25 -26.45
CA GLY A 77 1.18 19.13 -27.22
C GLY A 77 0.73 20.57 -27.17
N GLN A 78 -0.58 20.82 -27.20
CA GLN A 78 -1.17 22.16 -27.08
C GLN A 78 -1.20 22.70 -25.63
N ASN A 79 -1.09 21.82 -24.62
CA ASN A 79 -1.17 22.17 -23.21
C ASN A 79 0.08 21.69 -22.42
N PRO A 80 1.24 22.36 -22.60
CA PRO A 80 2.50 21.93 -21.99
C PRO A 80 2.48 21.91 -20.47
N THR A 81 1.68 22.76 -19.83
CA THR A 81 1.50 22.75 -18.36
C THR A 81 0.83 21.46 -17.90
N VAL A 82 -0.22 21.00 -18.59
CA VAL A 82 -0.89 19.74 -18.29
C VAL A 82 0.05 18.55 -18.51
N ALA A 83 0.80 18.54 -19.59
CA ALA A 83 1.80 17.53 -19.88
C ALA A 83 2.87 17.45 -18.77
N LYS A 84 3.35 18.60 -18.29
CA LYS A 84 4.32 18.69 -17.19
C LYS A 84 3.73 18.17 -15.87
N LEU A 85 2.49 18.51 -15.52
CA LEU A 85 1.83 17.98 -14.33
C LEU A 85 1.67 16.47 -14.39
N LEU A 86 1.19 15.93 -15.50
CA LEU A 86 1.03 14.49 -15.70
C LEU A 86 2.37 13.73 -15.69
N SER A 87 3.46 14.38 -16.08
CA SER A 87 4.80 13.79 -16.02
C SER A 87 5.32 13.62 -14.57
N LEU A 88 4.76 14.33 -13.61
CA LEU A 88 5.09 14.18 -12.19
C LEU A 88 4.30 13.05 -11.51
N ILE A 89 3.22 12.59 -12.14
CA ILE A 89 2.37 11.53 -11.59
C ILE A 89 2.98 10.18 -11.91
N ASN A 90 3.17 9.37 -10.88
CA ASN A 90 3.67 7.99 -10.98
C ASN A 90 2.67 7.02 -10.37
N TYR A 91 2.82 5.74 -10.67
CA TYR A 91 2.03 4.71 -10.03
C TYR A 91 2.82 3.42 -9.79
N ASP A 92 2.41 2.70 -8.75
CA ASP A 92 2.86 1.35 -8.41
C ASP A 92 1.67 0.41 -8.45
N LEU A 93 1.89 -0.81 -8.91
CA LEU A 93 0.95 -1.93 -8.81
C LEU A 93 1.72 -3.18 -8.42
N GLY A 94 1.30 -3.87 -7.36
CA GLY A 94 2.08 -4.99 -6.89
C GLY A 94 1.39 -5.86 -5.85
N LEU A 95 2.18 -6.81 -5.35
CA LEU A 95 1.84 -7.72 -4.27
C LEU A 95 2.44 -7.20 -2.97
N GLN A 96 1.73 -7.44 -1.87
CA GLN A 96 2.24 -7.19 -0.53
C GLN A 96 1.95 -8.36 0.40
N PHE A 97 2.87 -8.60 1.31
CA PHE A 97 2.71 -9.42 2.49
C PHE A 97 2.82 -8.51 3.72
N THR A 98 1.89 -8.61 4.65
CA THR A 98 1.89 -7.75 5.83
C THR A 98 1.40 -8.52 7.05
N GLN A 99 2.20 -8.54 8.10
CA GLN A 99 1.81 -9.05 9.40
C GLN A 99 1.12 -7.91 10.18
N LEU A 100 -0.15 -8.12 10.51
CA LEU A 100 -0.96 -7.18 11.29
C LEU A 100 -1.14 -7.80 12.67
N ASN A 101 -0.39 -7.32 13.64
CA ASN A 101 -0.32 -7.89 14.98
C ASN A 101 -0.88 -6.93 16.02
N ALA A 102 -1.44 -7.48 17.11
CA ALA A 102 -1.83 -6.73 18.29
C ALA A 102 -1.54 -7.55 19.55
N VAL A 103 -1.31 -6.85 20.63
CA VAL A 103 -1.14 -7.43 21.95
C VAL A 103 -2.12 -6.78 22.92
N GLY A 104 -2.53 -7.50 23.95
CA GLY A 104 -3.43 -6.96 24.93
C GLY A 104 -3.27 -7.63 26.28
N ASP A 105 -3.84 -6.97 27.29
CA ASP A 105 -3.91 -7.47 28.64
C ASP A 105 -5.32 -7.18 29.18
N ILE A 106 -6.06 -8.24 29.50
CA ILE A 106 -7.37 -8.12 30.14
C ILE A 106 -7.31 -8.86 31.47
N GLN A 107 -7.47 -8.15 32.56
CA GLN A 107 -7.49 -8.72 33.92
C GLN A 107 -6.28 -9.60 34.22
N ASN A 108 -5.06 -9.13 33.88
CA ASN A 108 -3.79 -9.86 34.05
C ASN A 108 -3.63 -11.09 33.15
N ASN A 109 -4.49 -11.27 32.16
CA ASN A 109 -4.32 -12.31 31.14
C ASN A 109 -3.79 -11.69 29.85
N ALA A 110 -2.52 -11.95 29.54
CA ALA A 110 -1.92 -11.53 28.29
C ALA A 110 -2.54 -12.31 27.11
N PHE A 111 -2.89 -11.60 26.06
CA PHE A 111 -3.31 -12.19 24.80
C PHE A 111 -2.63 -11.49 23.63
N SER A 112 -2.49 -12.20 22.51
CA SER A 112 -1.90 -11.63 21.31
C SER A 112 -2.63 -12.12 20.07
N TYR A 113 -2.70 -11.23 19.08
CA TYR A 113 -3.13 -11.55 17.73
C TYR A 113 -1.91 -11.49 16.83
N GLN A 114 -1.67 -12.56 16.07
CA GLN A 114 -0.67 -12.64 15.02
C GLN A 114 -1.40 -13.00 13.73
N THR A 115 -1.40 -12.08 12.77
CA THR A 115 -2.16 -12.28 11.53
C THR A 115 -1.33 -11.86 10.33
N ASP A 116 -1.25 -12.75 9.34
CA ASP A 116 -0.50 -12.59 8.11
C ASP A 116 -1.48 -12.43 6.95
N TYR A 117 -1.33 -11.34 6.24
CA TYR A 117 -2.14 -11.00 5.07
C TYR A 117 -1.28 -10.95 3.82
N ILE A 118 -1.82 -11.48 2.73
CA ILE A 118 -1.30 -11.27 1.38
C ILE A 118 -2.32 -10.44 0.59
N GLY A 119 -1.86 -9.54 -0.26
CA GLY A 119 -2.77 -8.70 -1.02
C GLY A 119 -2.17 -8.07 -2.24
N LEU A 120 -3.06 -7.48 -3.03
CA LEU A 120 -2.72 -6.58 -4.11
C LEU A 120 -2.75 -5.14 -3.59
N HIS A 121 -1.77 -4.33 -3.96
CA HIS A 121 -1.78 -2.91 -3.67
C HIS A 121 -1.56 -2.09 -4.93
N GLY A 122 -2.21 -0.93 -4.96
CA GLY A 122 -1.98 0.13 -5.93
C GLY A 122 -1.61 1.42 -5.21
N LYS A 123 -0.66 2.16 -5.78
CA LYS A 123 -0.27 3.49 -5.28
C LYS A 123 -0.30 4.46 -6.45
N LEU A 124 -0.79 5.66 -6.20
CA LEU A 124 -0.76 6.77 -7.14
C LEU A 124 -0.10 7.95 -6.45
N GLY A 125 0.96 8.48 -7.03
CA GLY A 125 1.77 9.49 -6.38
C GLY A 125 2.14 10.67 -7.25
N VAL A 126 2.58 11.74 -6.59
CA VAL A 126 3.19 12.92 -7.23
C VAL A 126 4.64 12.99 -6.79
N ARG A 127 5.52 12.98 -7.77
CA ARG A 127 6.96 13.03 -7.58
C ARG A 127 7.47 14.46 -7.59
N ILE A 128 8.15 14.86 -6.54
CA ILE A 128 8.79 16.16 -6.37
C ILE A 128 10.30 15.94 -6.47
N PRO A 129 10.95 16.40 -7.55
CA PRO A 129 12.40 16.30 -7.68
C PRO A 129 13.09 17.23 -6.67
N LEU A 130 14.15 16.74 -6.05
CA LEU A 130 14.98 17.46 -5.09
C LEU A 130 16.43 17.52 -5.58
N PRO A 131 17.26 18.44 -5.05
CA PRO A 131 18.69 18.49 -5.37
C PRO A 131 19.42 17.16 -5.10
N TRP A 132 20.61 16.98 -5.66
CA TRP A 132 21.54 15.86 -5.43
C TRP A 132 20.96 14.47 -5.75
N LYS A 133 20.12 14.38 -6.79
CA LYS A 133 19.48 13.14 -7.25
C LYS A 133 18.49 12.54 -6.22
N PHE A 134 17.95 13.35 -5.32
CA PHE A 134 16.85 12.96 -4.46
C PHE A 134 15.50 13.26 -5.10
N SER A 135 14.47 12.57 -4.62
CA SER A 135 13.06 12.91 -4.88
C SER A 135 12.19 12.53 -3.70
N LEU A 136 11.11 13.29 -3.51
CA LEU A 136 10.03 12.99 -2.59
C LEU A 136 8.81 12.58 -3.41
N ASN A 137 8.20 11.45 -3.07
CA ASN A 137 6.97 10.98 -3.69
C ASN A 137 5.86 10.94 -2.65
N LEU A 138 4.83 11.76 -2.82
CA LEU A 138 3.63 11.75 -1.98
C LEU A 138 2.56 10.93 -2.69
N GLN A 139 1.97 9.95 -2.00
CA GLN A 139 1.13 8.96 -2.66
C GLN A 139 -0.14 8.61 -1.87
N GLY A 140 -1.23 8.40 -2.61
CA GLY A 140 -2.41 7.69 -2.15
C GLY A 140 -2.22 6.18 -2.37
N ILE A 141 -2.75 5.38 -1.45
CA ILE A 141 -2.55 3.93 -1.40
C ILE A 141 -3.91 3.27 -1.29
N ALA A 142 -4.12 2.21 -2.06
CA ALA A 142 -5.26 1.31 -1.90
C ALA A 142 -4.77 -0.13 -1.97
N SER A 143 -5.37 -1.02 -1.18
CA SER A 143 -5.04 -2.44 -1.22
C SER A 143 -6.22 -3.33 -0.88
N VAL A 144 -6.16 -4.55 -1.38
CA VAL A 144 -7.13 -5.63 -1.11
C VAL A 144 -6.32 -6.80 -0.55
N ASN A 145 -6.64 -7.20 0.68
CA ASN A 145 -5.83 -8.15 1.44
C ASN A 145 -6.69 -9.31 1.92
N LYS A 146 -6.13 -10.53 1.91
CA LYS A 146 -6.71 -11.76 2.42
C LYS A 146 -5.78 -12.37 3.46
N ILE A 147 -6.35 -12.83 4.57
CA ILE A 147 -5.59 -13.57 5.58
C ILE A 147 -5.12 -14.90 4.99
N VAL A 148 -3.86 -15.26 5.27
CA VAL A 148 -3.26 -16.55 4.91
C VAL A 148 -2.84 -17.35 6.13
N HIS A 149 -2.60 -16.68 7.25
CA HIS A 149 -2.32 -17.30 8.52
C HIS A 149 -2.75 -16.36 9.64
N GLY A 150 -3.30 -16.90 10.73
CA GLY A 150 -3.72 -16.09 11.85
C GLY A 150 -3.93 -16.92 13.11
N ASN A 151 -3.31 -16.48 14.20
CA ASN A 151 -3.45 -17.10 15.52
C ASN A 151 -3.75 -16.04 16.57
N GLN A 152 -4.66 -16.39 17.46
CA GLN A 152 -4.85 -15.71 18.73
C GLN A 152 -4.31 -16.59 19.86
N LEU A 153 -3.40 -16.05 20.64
CA LEU A 153 -2.99 -16.66 21.91
C LEU A 153 -3.88 -16.10 23.03
N LEU A 154 -4.63 -16.93 23.69
CA LEU A 154 -5.48 -16.58 24.82
C LEU A 154 -5.29 -17.63 25.94
N ILE A 155 -4.75 -17.21 27.08
CA ILE A 155 -4.57 -18.07 28.29
C ILE A 155 -3.93 -19.42 27.92
N ASN A 156 -2.77 -19.39 27.26
CA ASN A 156 -2.01 -20.58 26.81
C ASN A 156 -2.75 -21.49 25.80
N ARG A 157 -3.76 -20.98 25.11
CA ARG A 157 -4.44 -21.67 24.01
C ARG A 157 -4.29 -20.88 22.73
N TYR A 158 -4.00 -21.57 21.63
CA TYR A 158 -4.01 -21.01 20.28
C TYR A 158 -5.38 -21.24 19.66
N VAL A 159 -5.95 -20.17 19.12
CA VAL A 159 -7.18 -20.18 18.33
C VAL A 159 -6.82 -19.76 16.92
N ASP A 160 -7.22 -20.55 15.93
CA ASP A 160 -7.05 -20.20 14.52
C ASP A 160 -8.02 -19.09 14.11
N LEU A 161 -7.52 -18.06 13.47
CA LEU A 161 -8.30 -16.89 13.02
C LEU A 161 -8.62 -16.95 11.53
N THR A 162 -8.11 -17.94 10.81
CA THR A 162 -8.31 -18.01 9.33
C THR A 162 -9.75 -18.29 8.94
N GLU A 163 -10.53 -18.93 9.82
CA GLU A 163 -11.95 -19.21 9.64
C GLU A 163 -12.85 -18.22 10.40
N ASP A 164 -12.29 -17.38 11.27
CA ASP A 164 -13.04 -16.34 11.97
C ASP A 164 -13.57 -15.30 10.98
N ALA A 165 -14.87 -15.06 10.97
CA ALA A 165 -15.55 -14.20 10.00
C ALA A 165 -14.98 -12.77 9.96
N GLN A 166 -14.45 -12.26 11.08
CA GLN A 166 -13.89 -10.93 11.17
C GLN A 166 -12.51 -10.82 10.52
N PHE A 167 -11.68 -11.87 10.66
CA PHE A 167 -10.32 -11.94 10.12
C PHE A 167 -10.30 -12.50 8.70
N ALA A 168 -11.10 -13.52 8.43
CA ALA A 168 -11.19 -14.22 7.14
C ALA A 168 -11.74 -13.34 6.00
N GLN A 169 -12.50 -12.31 6.33
CA GLN A 169 -13.04 -11.38 5.36
C GLN A 169 -11.93 -10.64 4.59
N ILE A 170 -12.16 -10.43 3.30
CA ILE A 170 -11.27 -9.58 2.49
C ILE A 170 -11.21 -8.18 3.10
N LYS A 171 -10.01 -7.70 3.40
CA LYS A 171 -9.78 -6.36 3.95
C LYS A 171 -9.40 -5.39 2.83
N ILE A 172 -10.29 -4.44 2.58
CA ILE A 172 -10.03 -3.31 1.68
C ILE A 172 -9.44 -2.20 2.52
N MET A 173 -8.26 -1.74 2.16
CA MET A 173 -7.56 -0.70 2.91
C MET A 173 -7.22 0.47 1.99
N ALA A 174 -7.30 1.68 2.52
CA ALA A 174 -6.82 2.87 1.84
C ALA A 174 -6.07 3.78 2.81
N GLY A 175 -5.23 4.64 2.25
CA GLY A 175 -4.43 5.56 3.02
C GLY A 175 -3.51 6.40 2.17
N TYR A 176 -2.46 6.87 2.81
CA TYR A 176 -1.47 7.74 2.20
C TYR A 176 -0.06 7.35 2.64
N GLY A 177 0.92 7.86 1.90
CA GLY A 177 2.32 7.64 2.22
C GLY A 177 3.22 8.67 1.59
N ALA A 178 4.48 8.61 2.01
CA ALA A 178 5.57 9.39 1.46
C ALA A 178 6.77 8.47 1.24
N GLU A 179 7.45 8.63 0.12
CA GLU A 179 8.69 7.93 -0.20
C GLU A 179 9.79 8.93 -0.48
N PHE A 180 10.89 8.76 0.21
CA PHE A 180 12.11 9.49 -0.05
C PHE A 180 13.05 8.60 -0.86
N GLU A 181 13.39 9.04 -2.06
CA GLU A 181 14.15 8.27 -3.02
C GLU A 181 15.51 8.93 -3.27
N LYS A 182 16.54 8.11 -3.41
CA LYS A 182 17.87 8.53 -3.84
C LYS A 182 18.35 7.69 -5.02
N ARG A 183 18.65 8.31 -6.14
CA ARG A 183 19.25 7.64 -7.28
C ARG A 183 20.76 7.49 -7.06
N PHE A 184 21.21 6.25 -6.87
CA PHE A 184 22.62 5.92 -6.68
C PHE A 184 23.36 5.76 -8.01
N SER A 185 22.70 5.14 -8.98
CA SER A 185 23.25 4.94 -10.33
C SER A 185 22.15 5.06 -11.37
N ASP A 186 22.51 4.86 -12.65
CA ASP A 186 21.53 4.86 -13.73
C ASP A 186 20.60 3.63 -13.69
N LYS A 187 20.94 2.62 -12.88
CA LYS A 187 20.17 1.38 -12.75
C LYS A 187 19.55 1.17 -11.36
N LEU A 188 19.88 2.01 -10.36
CA LEU A 188 19.49 1.74 -8.98
C LEU A 188 19.02 2.99 -8.25
N VAL A 189 17.84 2.90 -7.64
CA VAL A 189 17.28 3.88 -6.70
C VAL A 189 17.07 3.21 -5.35
N GLY A 190 17.56 3.82 -4.28
CA GLY A 190 17.21 3.45 -2.90
C GLY A 190 15.99 4.21 -2.45
N ILE A 191 15.17 3.59 -1.62
CA ILE A 191 13.87 4.10 -1.17
C ILE A 191 13.80 3.97 0.35
N PHE A 192 13.33 5.04 1.00
CA PHE A 192 12.81 5.00 2.36
C PHE A 192 11.34 5.41 2.30
N SER A 193 10.45 4.63 2.90
CA SER A 193 9.01 4.87 2.79
C SER A 193 8.31 4.86 4.15
N TYR A 194 7.35 5.77 4.28
CA TYR A 194 6.35 5.83 5.33
C TYR A 194 4.98 5.66 4.69
N GLN A 195 4.12 4.82 5.29
CA GLN A 195 2.76 4.60 4.81
C GLN A 195 1.83 4.45 6.01
N GLN A 196 0.65 5.04 5.91
CA GLN A 196 -0.43 4.84 6.87
C GLN A 196 -1.69 4.48 6.10
N THR A 197 -2.27 3.33 6.43
CA THR A 197 -3.53 2.87 5.82
C THR A 197 -4.54 2.52 6.91
N GLN A 198 -5.79 2.37 6.51
CA GLN A 198 -6.86 1.90 7.39
C GLN A 198 -7.83 1.02 6.62
N THR A 199 -8.45 0.06 7.30
CA THR A 199 -9.51 -0.77 6.73
C THR A 199 -10.74 0.10 6.45
N LEU A 200 -11.29 0.01 5.25
CA LEU A 200 -12.49 0.74 4.81
C LEU A 200 -13.77 -0.06 4.99
N ASN A 201 -13.70 -1.38 4.76
CA ASN A 201 -14.86 -2.24 4.88
C ASN A 201 -15.09 -2.64 6.33
N SER A 202 -16.35 -2.61 6.75
CA SER A 202 -16.82 -3.07 8.06
C SER A 202 -17.85 -4.18 7.87
N ASN A 203 -18.07 -4.97 8.91
CA ASN A 203 -19.16 -5.94 8.93
C ASN A 203 -20.52 -5.22 8.94
N PRO A 204 -21.61 -5.92 8.54
CA PRO A 204 -22.97 -5.38 8.66
C PRO A 204 -23.31 -4.94 10.08
N VAL A 205 -24.25 -4.02 10.18
CA VAL A 205 -24.76 -3.54 11.48
C VAL A 205 -25.27 -4.72 12.33
N GLY A 206 -24.90 -4.74 13.60
CA GLY A 206 -25.25 -5.82 14.54
C GLY A 206 -24.24 -6.95 14.59
N GLN A 207 -23.13 -6.87 13.85
CA GLN A 207 -21.99 -7.77 13.97
C GLN A 207 -20.78 -7.03 14.55
N SER A 208 -19.91 -7.80 15.19
CA SER A 208 -18.63 -7.24 15.66
C SER A 208 -17.78 -6.76 14.50
N THR A 209 -17.10 -5.62 14.65
CA THR A 209 -16.29 -5.02 13.61
C THR A 209 -14.84 -4.94 14.00
N LEU A 210 -13.95 -5.23 13.07
CA LEU A 210 -12.51 -5.16 13.25
C LEU A 210 -11.89 -4.29 12.16
N HIS A 211 -11.33 -3.17 12.58
CA HIS A 211 -10.58 -2.28 11.70
C HIS A 211 -9.10 -2.29 12.07
N PHE A 212 -8.25 -2.45 11.06
CA PHE A 212 -6.81 -2.29 11.19
C PHE A 212 -6.40 -0.89 10.76
N LYS A 213 -5.45 -0.32 11.50
CA LYS A 213 -4.78 0.92 11.14
C LYS A 213 -3.26 0.72 11.21
N PRO A 214 -2.66 0.07 10.21
CA PRO A 214 -1.21 -0.11 10.18
C PRO A 214 -0.50 1.18 9.76
N THR A 215 0.60 1.46 10.46
CA THR A 215 1.63 2.42 10.07
C THR A 215 2.88 1.61 9.68
N MET A 216 3.39 1.81 8.47
CA MET A 216 4.51 1.04 7.93
C MET A 216 5.71 1.93 7.64
N PHE A 217 6.88 1.47 8.07
CA PHE A 217 8.17 2.05 7.72
C PHE A 217 8.97 1.01 6.95
N SER A 218 9.46 1.35 5.79
CA SER A 218 10.21 0.40 4.98
C SER A 218 11.39 1.04 4.25
N VAL A 219 12.38 0.20 3.96
CA VAL A 219 13.47 0.49 3.04
C VAL A 219 13.31 -0.38 1.81
N GLY A 220 13.77 0.11 0.68
CA GLY A 220 13.62 -0.62 -0.56
C GLY A 220 14.58 -0.18 -1.63
N ILE A 221 14.48 -0.91 -2.74
CA ILE A 221 15.22 -0.62 -3.95
C ILE A 221 14.28 -0.63 -5.15
N ARG A 222 14.63 0.17 -6.15
CA ARG A 222 14.00 0.15 -7.47
C ARG A 222 15.07 -0.01 -8.54
N LEU A 223 14.87 -1.01 -9.39
CA LEU A 223 15.71 -1.26 -10.55
C LEU A 223 15.18 -0.46 -11.75
N LEU A 224 16.05 0.31 -12.37
CA LEU A 224 15.80 1.09 -13.57
C LEU A 224 16.26 0.27 -14.79
N ASN A 225 15.41 0.17 -15.79
CA ASN A 225 15.74 -0.44 -17.08
C ASN A 225 16.28 0.60 -18.07
#